data_0d79ee2a17d0671f6dd285d629e14184
#
_entry.id   0d79ee2a17d0671f6dd285d629e14184
#
_cell.length_a   1.000
_cell.length_b   1.000
_cell.length_c   1.000
_cell.angle_alpha   90.00
_cell.angle_beta   90.00
_cell.angle_gamma   90.00
#
_symmetry.space_group_name_H-M   'P 1'
#
loop_
_entity.id
_entity.type
_entity.pdbx_description
1 polymer ?
#
loop_
_entity_poly.entity_id
_entity_poly.type
_entity_poly.pdbx_seq_one_letter_code
_entity_poly.pdbx_strand_id
1 'polypeptide(L)'
;MKNIFKSILALACCGAIFASCEQEVPETEMSVDLTSIEVEAQNPESVAVTLTTNANWILTCPDWVTPSATYGSGDAILSFQFATNYKDELTTTRARSGEIKISGGGSLTGKGAVVTIPVNQLGYTYVDPNPSLGGITDAEEFAKFIVAANTGGSLKRWTNEETGEVLLLEDIDLSGEEIDWQALADATKTSNANNASLVVENTTPFEGVFNGDNHKITGFNPVVVLGANQTFGLFQVAHNATIKNVELSGTFNVTATDQADAGMLVGTAIHSTISNVKIGGKIVSAGTTASKRFSIGGVCGYAYAGVISETEVGKTLFEGCVVNAEVEFDGGTNQANGATSAMYGGICGFATTPNADAAHKVTIKNCVNNGNMNVKIGRCSGILATANTGVILEDVTNNGDQVNNVANGRLGNIVCNISYYCTLKNCINNGDLTAVADGYKGTAGGIFALAGAANITGMEGLENYGTIKTLNTAGKYVGLLWANHNNTIPTTNCVASGRIFIDGAEVEISEANYMEKVGYMKDPSCVTNVRWVAPK
;
A
#
# COMPACT_ATOMS: atom_id res chain seq x y z
N MET A 1 -49.50 70.60 -4.33
CA MET A 1 -50.47 71.58 -3.82
C MET A 1 -49.80 72.21 -2.60
N LYS A 2 -49.39 73.50 -2.81
CA LYS A 2 -49.92 74.68 -2.19
C LYS A 2 -49.77 74.64 -0.64
N ASN A 3 -49.26 75.58 0.06
CA ASN A 3 -48.92 77.03 -0.08
C ASN A 3 -48.14 77.38 1.22
N ILE A 4 -47.03 78.13 1.17
CA ILE A 4 -46.96 79.63 1.29
C ILE A 4 -47.65 80.18 2.55
N PHE A 5 -46.86 80.82 3.42
CA PHE A 5 -46.97 82.23 3.82
C PHE A 5 -45.88 82.54 4.83
N LYS A 6 -44.82 83.29 4.56
CA LYS A 6 -44.58 84.71 4.69
C LYS A 6 -45.19 85.37 5.93
N SER A 7 -44.30 85.88 6.79
CA SER A 7 -44.42 87.25 7.24
C SER A 7 -43.14 87.79 7.84
N ILE A 8 -42.68 88.81 7.32
CA ILE A 8 -41.72 89.85 7.69
C ILE A 8 -42.24 90.61 8.89
N LEU A 9 -41.43 90.93 9.87
CA LEU A 9 -41.45 92.28 10.47
C LEU A 9 -40.09 92.66 11.01
N ALA A 10 -39.70 93.86 10.70
CA ALA A 10 -38.41 94.48 10.92
C ALA A 10 -38.39 95.27 12.24
N LEU A 11 -37.19 95.61 12.61
CA LEU A 11 -36.66 96.84 13.22
C LEU A 11 -36.71 97.00 14.74
N ALA A 12 -35.48 97.03 15.34
CA ALA A 12 -35.00 98.29 15.92
C ALA A 12 -33.59 98.12 16.44
N CYS A 13 -32.77 99.02 16.08
CA CYS A 13 -31.40 99.27 16.55
C CYS A 13 -31.34 99.49 18.08
N CYS A 14 -30.44 98.83 18.73
CA CYS A 14 -29.68 99.38 19.87
C CYS A 14 -28.25 98.84 19.82
N GLY A 15 -27.35 99.74 19.51
CA GLY A 15 -25.92 99.45 19.58
C GLY A 15 -25.50 99.14 21.04
N ALA A 16 -24.98 97.99 21.21
CA ALA A 16 -24.16 97.66 22.33
C ALA A 16 -22.82 97.15 21.75
N ILE A 17 -21.80 97.90 21.99
CA ILE A 17 -20.40 97.46 21.74
C ILE A 17 -20.15 96.31 22.66
N PHE A 18 -20.25 95.12 22.12
CA PHE A 18 -19.62 93.93 22.80
C PHE A 18 -18.16 93.88 22.35
N ALA A 19 -17.28 94.25 23.25
CA ALA A 19 -15.89 93.84 23.17
C ALA A 19 -15.90 92.29 23.04
N SER A 20 -15.61 91.82 21.83
CA SER A 20 -15.32 90.37 21.62
C SER A 20 -14.10 90.04 22.47
N CYS A 21 -14.33 89.48 23.66
CA CYS A 21 -13.32 88.64 24.25
C CYS A 21 -13.20 87.44 23.31
N GLU A 22 -12.22 87.45 22.44
CA GLU A 22 -11.73 86.21 21.84
C GLU A 22 -11.20 85.37 23.01
N GLN A 23 -12.05 84.49 23.47
CA GLN A 23 -11.63 83.44 24.39
C GLN A 23 -10.70 82.54 23.55
N GLU A 24 -9.41 82.64 23.72
CA GLU A 24 -8.47 81.69 23.13
C GLU A 24 -8.90 80.31 23.51
N VAL A 25 -9.41 79.56 22.57
CA VAL A 25 -9.74 78.15 22.76
C VAL A 25 -8.41 77.43 22.95
N PRO A 26 -8.14 76.83 24.12
CA PRO A 26 -6.86 76.19 24.32
C PRO A 26 -6.64 75.13 23.25
N GLU A 27 -5.43 75.08 22.75
CA GLU A 27 -5.00 74.09 21.77
C GLU A 27 -5.16 72.69 22.42
N THR A 28 -5.67 71.71 21.66
CA THR A 28 -5.80 70.36 22.16
C THR A 28 -4.42 69.71 22.24
N GLU A 29 -3.96 69.43 23.44
CA GLU A 29 -2.76 68.65 23.68
C GLU A 29 -3.12 67.18 23.87
N MET A 30 -2.38 66.31 23.20
CA MET A 30 -2.60 64.86 23.32
C MET A 30 -1.28 64.12 23.08
N SER A 31 -0.92 63.23 23.99
CA SER A 31 0.23 62.37 23.90
C SER A 31 -0.03 61.01 24.55
N VAL A 32 0.75 60.04 24.14
CA VAL A 32 0.76 58.68 24.73
C VAL A 32 2.18 58.28 25.07
N ASP A 33 2.35 57.41 26.04
CA ASP A 33 3.63 56.91 26.50
C ASP A 33 4.20 55.77 25.62
N LEU A 34 3.38 55.17 24.72
CA LEU A 34 3.82 54.13 23.76
C LEU A 34 3.65 54.60 22.32
N THR A 35 4.67 54.37 21.51
CA THR A 35 4.69 54.74 20.08
C THR A 35 4.29 53.60 19.16
N SER A 36 4.30 52.34 19.65
CA SER A 36 3.87 51.14 18.92
C SER A 36 3.61 50.02 19.93
N ILE A 37 2.78 49.05 19.49
CA ILE A 37 2.48 47.85 20.26
C ILE A 37 2.81 46.65 19.38
N GLU A 38 3.53 45.67 19.93
CA GLU A 38 3.78 44.38 19.34
C GLU A 38 3.31 43.28 20.30
N VAL A 39 2.55 42.31 19.81
CA VAL A 39 1.99 41.23 20.64
C VAL A 39 2.12 39.88 19.95
N GLU A 40 2.18 38.84 20.76
CA GLU A 40 2.27 37.44 20.31
C GLU A 40 0.98 36.97 19.64
N ALA A 41 1.11 35.92 18.82
CA ALA A 41 -0.03 35.27 18.17
C ALA A 41 -0.92 34.52 19.16
N GLN A 42 -0.29 33.78 20.08
CA GLN A 42 -0.96 32.99 21.11
C GLN A 42 -0.88 33.74 22.45
N ASN A 43 -1.99 33.71 23.21
CA ASN A 43 -2.08 34.28 24.55
C ASN A 43 -1.49 35.70 24.65
N PRO A 44 -1.87 36.64 23.75
CA PRO A 44 -1.30 37.97 23.75
C PRO A 44 -1.58 38.66 25.10
N GLU A 45 -0.57 39.23 25.70
CA GLU A 45 -0.70 39.99 26.91
C GLU A 45 -1.43 41.30 26.67
N SER A 46 -2.21 41.78 27.68
CA SER A 46 -2.81 43.09 27.59
C SER A 46 -1.78 44.18 27.77
N VAL A 47 -1.93 45.26 27.02
CA VAL A 47 -1.00 46.41 27.07
C VAL A 47 -1.74 47.62 27.63
N ALA A 48 -1.13 48.29 28.59
CA ALA A 48 -1.62 49.55 29.14
C ALA A 48 -0.91 50.72 28.47
N VAL A 49 -1.64 51.75 28.12
CA VAL A 49 -1.14 53.00 27.51
C VAL A 49 -1.64 54.17 28.35
N THR A 50 -0.74 55.05 28.74
CA THR A 50 -1.09 56.28 29.43
C THR A 50 -1.37 57.37 28.39
N LEU A 51 -2.59 57.85 28.36
CA LEU A 51 -3.04 59.01 27.58
C LEU A 51 -2.99 60.25 28.46
N THR A 52 -2.28 61.27 27.98
CA THR A 52 -2.29 62.62 28.59
C THR A 52 -2.96 63.58 27.65
N THR A 53 -4.03 64.25 28.08
CA THR A 53 -4.79 65.19 27.24
C THR A 53 -5.65 66.15 28.06
N ASN A 54 -5.78 67.36 27.55
CA ASN A 54 -6.67 68.37 28.11
C ASN A 54 -8.09 68.40 27.48
N ALA A 55 -8.44 67.39 26.71
CA ALA A 55 -9.66 67.36 25.91
C ALA A 55 -10.54 66.09 26.17
N ASN A 56 -11.77 66.13 25.69
CA ASN A 56 -12.54 64.90 25.50
C ASN A 56 -11.99 64.12 24.32
N TRP A 57 -11.97 62.81 24.41
CA TRP A 57 -11.43 61.96 23.37
C TRP A 57 -12.37 60.78 23.01
N ILE A 58 -12.19 60.30 21.77
CA ILE A 58 -12.77 59.08 21.27
C ILE A 58 -11.66 58.20 20.74
N LEU A 59 -11.85 56.86 20.85
CA LEU A 59 -10.87 55.87 20.45
C LEU A 59 -11.49 54.90 19.43
N THR A 60 -10.74 54.59 18.39
CA THR A 60 -11.05 53.54 17.44
C THR A 60 -9.88 52.58 17.35
N CYS A 61 -10.15 51.28 17.20
CA CYS A 61 -9.15 50.23 17.04
C CYS A 61 -9.63 49.16 16.07
N PRO A 62 -8.75 48.29 15.61
CA PRO A 62 -9.11 47.13 14.81
C PRO A 62 -10.06 46.18 15.58
N ASP A 63 -10.88 45.42 14.87
CA ASP A 63 -11.88 44.50 15.44
C ASP A 63 -11.28 43.42 16.36
N TRP A 64 -9.99 43.13 16.24
CA TRP A 64 -9.28 42.18 17.07
C TRP A 64 -8.59 42.82 18.30
N VAL A 65 -8.81 44.10 18.54
CA VAL A 65 -8.33 44.85 19.73
C VAL A 65 -9.52 45.36 20.52
N THR A 66 -9.60 45.01 21.78
CA THR A 66 -10.66 45.46 22.68
C THR A 66 -10.10 46.44 23.71
N PRO A 67 -10.42 47.71 23.63
CA PRO A 67 -10.01 48.72 24.60
C PRO A 67 -10.85 48.70 25.86
N SER A 68 -10.27 49.15 26.99
CA SER A 68 -11.00 49.34 28.24
C SER A 68 -12.05 50.44 28.20
N ALA A 69 -11.87 51.42 27.30
CA ALA A 69 -12.82 52.49 27.03
C ALA A 69 -12.66 52.98 25.58
N THR A 70 -13.78 53.44 24.97
CA THR A 70 -13.80 54.00 23.61
C THR A 70 -13.97 55.50 23.57
N TYR A 71 -14.26 56.13 24.69
CA TYR A 71 -14.35 57.59 24.89
C TYR A 71 -14.06 57.97 26.32
N GLY A 72 -13.71 59.19 26.56
CA GLY A 72 -13.43 59.74 27.88
C GLY A 72 -13.08 61.23 27.87
N SER A 73 -12.61 61.75 28.98
CA SER A 73 -12.23 63.15 29.17
C SER A 73 -10.97 63.25 30.04
N GLY A 74 -10.00 64.04 29.63
CA GLY A 74 -8.75 64.21 30.32
C GLY A 74 -7.83 62.99 30.27
N ASP A 75 -6.86 62.95 31.17
CA ASP A 75 -5.86 61.87 31.28
C ASP A 75 -6.53 60.52 31.58
N ALA A 76 -6.00 59.48 31.02
CA ALA A 76 -6.53 58.12 31.22
C ALA A 76 -5.45 57.05 31.07
N ILE A 77 -5.59 55.94 31.77
CA ILE A 77 -4.87 54.72 31.50
C ILE A 77 -5.79 53.80 30.73
N LEU A 78 -5.43 53.51 29.47
CA LEU A 78 -6.18 52.67 28.57
C LEU A 78 -5.55 51.29 28.51
N SER A 79 -6.31 50.23 28.77
CA SER A 79 -5.86 48.87 28.62
C SER A 79 -6.44 48.26 27.33
N PHE A 80 -5.61 47.61 26.54
CA PHE A 80 -5.96 46.95 25.31
C PHE A 80 -5.77 45.44 25.46
N GLN A 81 -6.84 44.69 25.19
CA GLN A 81 -6.82 43.25 25.05
C GLN A 81 -6.80 42.87 23.58
N PHE A 82 -6.11 41.79 23.23
CA PHE A 82 -5.95 41.36 21.85
C PHE A 82 -6.57 39.97 21.68
N ALA A 83 -7.38 39.80 20.64
CA ALA A 83 -7.83 38.48 20.26
C ALA A 83 -6.63 37.66 19.74
N THR A 84 -6.63 36.36 20.01
CA THR A 84 -5.55 35.48 19.52
C THR A 84 -5.49 35.51 17.99
N ASN A 85 -4.28 35.47 17.44
CA ASN A 85 -4.01 35.25 16.02
C ASN A 85 -3.59 33.78 15.80
N TYR A 86 -4.33 32.90 16.43
CA TYR A 86 -4.10 31.47 16.48
C TYR A 86 -5.43 30.77 16.27
N LYS A 87 -5.47 29.76 15.41
CA LYS A 87 -6.68 29.01 15.13
C LYS A 87 -6.63 27.63 15.81
N ASP A 88 -5.61 26.85 15.52
CA ASP A 88 -5.32 25.54 16.07
C ASP A 88 -3.83 25.22 15.92
N GLU A 89 -3.38 24.13 16.53
CA GLU A 89 -1.97 23.73 16.52
C GLU A 89 -1.42 23.37 15.14
N LEU A 90 -2.31 23.10 14.18
CA LEU A 90 -1.96 22.65 12.84
C LEU A 90 -2.02 23.77 11.78
N THR A 91 -2.53 24.96 12.15
CA THR A 91 -2.80 26.03 11.19
C THR A 91 -1.83 27.20 11.36
N THR A 92 -0.97 27.43 10.37
CA THR A 92 -0.17 28.65 10.31
C THR A 92 -1.06 29.85 10.05
N THR A 93 -0.90 30.92 10.82
CA THR A 93 -1.54 32.21 10.60
C THR A 93 -0.53 33.26 10.21
N ARG A 94 -0.95 34.24 9.39
CA ARG A 94 -0.11 35.38 9.02
C ARG A 94 -0.13 36.45 10.11
N ALA A 95 0.97 37.18 10.25
CA ALA A 95 0.99 38.39 11.06
C ALA A 95 -0.08 39.38 10.58
N ARG A 96 -0.68 40.12 11.49
CA ARG A 96 -1.66 41.18 11.18
C ARG A 96 -1.25 42.47 11.86
N SER A 97 -1.58 43.59 11.22
CA SER A 97 -1.30 44.93 11.72
C SER A 97 -2.56 45.81 11.64
N GLY A 98 -2.58 46.81 12.48
CA GLY A 98 -3.64 47.79 12.53
C GLY A 98 -3.20 49.04 13.26
N GLU A 99 -4.11 49.96 13.52
CA GLU A 99 -3.85 51.22 14.20
C GLU A 99 -4.92 51.47 15.27
N ILE A 100 -4.46 51.82 16.45
CA ILE A 100 -5.29 52.44 17.49
C ILE A 100 -5.22 53.94 17.27
N LYS A 101 -6.35 54.59 17.07
CA LYS A 101 -6.47 56.05 16.87
C LYS A 101 -7.25 56.66 18.02
N ILE A 102 -6.63 57.66 18.66
CA ILE A 102 -7.26 58.46 19.69
C ILE A 102 -7.38 59.87 19.16
N SER A 103 -8.60 60.38 19.08
CA SER A 103 -8.91 61.68 18.53
C SER A 103 -9.57 62.55 19.60
N GLY A 104 -9.02 63.68 19.88
CA GLY A 104 -9.52 64.60 20.88
C GLY A 104 -9.71 66.02 20.34
N GLY A 105 -10.60 66.76 20.99
CA GLY A 105 -10.96 68.12 20.55
C GLY A 105 -11.77 68.13 19.27
N GLY A 106 -11.82 69.28 18.59
CA GLY A 106 -12.47 69.37 17.29
C GLY A 106 -13.96 69.70 17.28
N SER A 107 -14.47 70.20 18.37
CA SER A 107 -15.79 70.84 18.38
C SER A 107 -15.71 72.23 17.72
N LEU A 108 -16.64 72.55 16.87
CA LEU A 108 -17.02 73.84 16.21
C LEU A 108 -15.97 74.95 16.01
N THR A 109 -14.86 75.01 16.74
CA THR A 109 -13.88 76.12 16.71
C THR A 109 -12.41 75.69 16.86
N GLY A 110 -12.10 74.41 17.08
CA GLY A 110 -10.78 74.01 17.55
C GLY A 110 -10.00 73.11 16.63
N LYS A 111 -8.69 73.20 16.70
CA LYS A 111 -7.77 72.25 16.14
C LYS A 111 -7.81 70.94 16.96
N GLY A 112 -8.39 69.89 16.41
CA GLY A 112 -8.33 68.57 16.99
C GLY A 112 -6.91 67.98 16.98
N ALA A 113 -6.60 67.14 17.97
CA ALA A 113 -5.38 66.35 17.98
C ALA A 113 -5.71 64.86 17.74
N VAL A 114 -4.81 64.17 17.04
CA VAL A 114 -4.94 62.74 16.79
C VAL A 114 -3.61 62.06 17.15
N VAL A 115 -3.66 61.05 17.94
CA VAL A 115 -2.53 60.13 18.21
C VAL A 115 -2.86 58.77 17.61
N THR A 116 -1.89 58.23 16.90
CA THR A 116 -1.99 56.91 16.26
C THR A 116 -0.90 56.01 16.82
N ILE A 117 -1.29 54.84 17.31
CA ILE A 117 -0.41 53.80 17.82
C ILE A 117 -0.52 52.61 16.87
N PRO A 118 0.50 52.35 16.03
CA PRO A 118 0.56 51.12 15.25
C PRO A 118 0.55 49.88 16.15
N VAL A 119 -0.19 48.88 15.78
CA VAL A 119 -0.28 47.60 16.48
C VAL A 119 0.06 46.49 15.51
N ASN A 120 1.07 45.69 15.85
CA ASN A 120 1.46 44.49 15.11
C ASN A 120 1.24 43.28 16.00
N GLN A 121 0.54 42.29 15.46
CA GLN A 121 0.42 40.98 16.12
C GLN A 121 1.10 39.93 15.25
N LEU A 122 1.99 39.14 15.84
CA LEU A 122 2.73 38.09 15.16
C LEU A 122 1.77 37.02 14.60
N GLY A 123 2.21 36.33 13.57
CA GLY A 123 1.57 35.10 13.09
C GLY A 123 2.05 33.89 13.86
N TYR A 124 1.23 32.86 13.89
CA TYR A 124 1.61 31.55 14.39
C TYR A 124 2.17 30.72 13.25
N THR A 125 3.35 30.14 13.43
CA THR A 125 3.92 29.20 12.49
C THR A 125 3.80 27.80 13.07
N TYR A 126 3.02 26.96 12.40
CA TYR A 126 2.99 25.53 12.71
C TYR A 126 4.37 24.92 12.48
N VAL A 127 4.87 24.26 13.47
CA VAL A 127 6.07 23.41 13.37
C VAL A 127 5.58 21.99 13.56
N ASP A 128 5.69 21.16 12.55
CA ASP A 128 5.31 19.74 12.65
C ASP A 128 6.19 19.08 13.73
N PRO A 129 5.61 18.56 14.82
CA PRO A 129 6.39 17.88 15.84
C PRO A 129 6.99 16.56 15.35
N ASN A 130 6.52 16.07 14.20
CA ASN A 130 6.97 14.82 13.60
C ASN A 130 7.14 14.99 12.08
N PRO A 131 8.13 15.78 11.62
CA PRO A 131 8.34 16.03 10.20
C PRO A 131 8.68 14.74 9.47
N SER A 132 8.39 14.70 8.16
CA SER A 132 8.83 13.61 7.30
C SER A 132 10.36 13.50 7.33
N LEU A 133 10.85 12.25 7.41
CA LEU A 133 12.28 11.92 7.24
C LEU A 133 12.68 11.84 5.76
N GLY A 134 11.71 11.95 4.84
CA GLY A 134 11.91 11.79 3.40
C GLY A 134 12.07 10.35 2.94
N GLY A 135 12.19 9.41 3.88
CA GLY A 135 12.37 7.99 3.66
C GLY A 135 12.84 7.26 4.92
N ILE A 136 13.24 6.02 4.78
CA ILE A 136 13.67 5.12 5.86
C ILE A 136 15.17 4.89 5.75
N THR A 137 15.93 5.18 6.82
CA THR A 137 17.39 5.14 6.85
C THR A 137 17.99 4.03 7.70
N ASP A 138 17.18 3.41 8.58
CA ASP A 138 17.68 2.43 9.54
C ASP A 138 16.59 1.40 9.91
N ALA A 139 17.01 0.36 10.62
CA ALA A 139 16.17 -0.75 11.00
C ALA A 139 15.08 -0.37 12.02
N GLU A 140 15.39 0.53 12.97
CA GLU A 140 14.42 0.97 13.98
C GLU A 140 13.25 1.74 13.32
N GLU A 141 13.56 2.65 12.39
CA GLU A 141 12.53 3.38 11.63
C GLU A 141 11.77 2.45 10.69
N PHE A 142 12.44 1.45 10.09
CA PHE A 142 11.76 0.44 9.29
C PHE A 142 10.81 -0.41 10.14
N ALA A 143 11.21 -0.83 11.34
CA ALA A 143 10.35 -1.59 12.25
C ALA A 143 9.09 -0.80 12.63
N LYS A 144 9.23 0.49 12.94
CA LYS A 144 8.09 1.39 13.20
C LYS A 144 7.20 1.54 11.97
N PHE A 145 7.79 1.72 10.80
CA PHE A 145 7.07 1.82 9.53
C PHE A 145 6.24 0.57 9.27
N ILE A 146 6.83 -0.62 9.38
CA ILE A 146 6.11 -1.86 9.04
C ILE A 146 4.95 -2.15 10.01
N VAL A 147 5.11 -1.80 11.28
CA VAL A 147 4.00 -1.84 12.23
C VAL A 147 2.89 -0.86 11.82
N ALA A 148 3.23 0.39 11.53
CA ALA A 148 2.25 1.39 11.09
C ALA A 148 1.55 0.98 9.80
N ALA A 149 2.29 0.48 8.81
CA ALA A 149 1.76 0.04 7.52
C ALA A 149 0.77 -1.11 7.63
N ASN A 150 0.93 -1.99 8.62
CA ASN A 150 0.06 -3.14 8.84
C ASN A 150 -1.05 -2.90 9.87
N THR A 151 -1.04 -1.78 10.59
CA THR A 151 -2.04 -1.44 11.62
C THR A 151 -2.82 -0.16 11.32
N GLY A 152 -2.64 0.44 10.14
CA GLY A 152 -3.33 1.66 9.73
C GLY A 152 -2.77 2.93 10.40
N GLY A 153 -1.54 2.90 10.86
CA GLY A 153 -0.83 4.08 11.38
C GLY A 153 -0.48 5.07 10.27
N SER A 154 -0.21 6.32 10.66
CA SER A 154 0.24 7.35 9.69
C SER A 154 1.60 7.01 9.12
N LEU A 155 1.73 7.05 7.81
CA LEU A 155 2.98 6.83 7.09
C LEU A 155 3.72 8.13 6.74
N LYS A 156 3.17 9.30 7.12
CA LYS A 156 3.72 10.62 6.79
C LYS A 156 5.20 10.75 7.16
N ARG A 157 5.60 10.19 8.29
CA ARG A 157 6.99 10.25 8.78
C ARG A 157 8.01 9.72 7.75
N TRP A 158 7.67 8.68 7.00
CA TRP A 158 8.57 8.00 6.06
C TRP A 158 8.26 8.29 4.60
N THR A 159 7.20 9.05 4.35
CA THR A 159 6.81 9.44 2.99
C THR A 159 7.65 10.60 2.50
N ASN A 160 8.27 10.46 1.35
CA ASN A 160 8.94 11.55 0.66
C ASN A 160 7.90 12.55 0.17
N GLU A 161 8.01 13.82 0.56
CA GLU A 161 7.00 14.85 0.27
C GLU A 161 6.92 15.23 -1.21
N GLU A 162 8.01 15.02 -1.97
CA GLU A 162 8.05 15.36 -3.40
C GLU A 162 7.41 14.26 -4.25
N THR A 163 7.65 12.99 -3.91
CA THR A 163 7.21 11.85 -4.72
C THR A 163 5.92 11.20 -4.19
N GLY A 164 5.60 11.38 -2.92
CA GLY A 164 4.51 10.69 -2.25
C GLY A 164 4.81 9.21 -1.96
N GLU A 165 6.06 8.75 -2.18
CA GLU A 165 6.48 7.37 -1.96
C GLU A 165 7.14 7.20 -0.59
N VAL A 166 6.97 6.05 0.02
CA VAL A 166 7.85 5.61 1.12
C VAL A 166 9.10 5.02 0.48
N LEU A 167 10.25 5.65 0.72
CA LEU A 167 11.54 5.25 0.13
C LEU A 167 12.40 4.52 1.17
N LEU A 168 13.11 3.46 0.76
CA LEU A 168 14.33 3.07 1.46
C LEU A 168 15.47 3.96 0.98
N LEU A 169 16.26 4.49 1.90
CA LEU A 169 17.41 5.32 1.60
C LEU A 169 18.73 4.60 1.88
N GLU A 170 18.67 3.48 2.59
CA GLU A 170 19.80 2.62 2.95
C GLU A 170 19.36 1.15 3.02
N ASP A 171 20.33 0.25 3.01
CA ASP A 171 20.08 -1.17 3.28
C ASP A 171 19.68 -1.38 4.76
N ILE A 172 18.68 -2.23 4.99
CA ILE A 172 18.11 -2.48 6.31
C ILE A 172 18.45 -3.90 6.79
N ASP A 173 18.98 -4.02 8.00
CA ASP A 173 19.16 -5.30 8.69
C ASP A 173 18.24 -5.41 9.91
N LEU A 174 17.23 -6.25 9.81
CA LEU A 174 16.23 -6.49 10.87
C LEU A 174 16.67 -7.49 11.93
N SER A 175 17.87 -8.04 11.86
CA SER A 175 18.31 -9.14 12.76
C SER A 175 18.36 -8.71 14.24
N GLY A 176 18.44 -7.42 14.53
CA GLY A 176 18.45 -6.83 15.88
C GLY A 176 17.12 -6.26 16.35
N GLU A 177 16.10 -6.27 15.51
CA GLU A 177 14.82 -5.60 15.80
C GLU A 177 13.81 -6.56 16.43
N GLU A 178 13.15 -6.10 17.49
CA GLU A 178 12.07 -6.85 18.16
C GLU A 178 10.71 -6.42 17.60
N ILE A 179 10.24 -7.12 16.57
CA ILE A 179 8.91 -6.92 15.98
C ILE A 179 8.01 -8.10 16.40
N ASP A 180 6.85 -7.81 16.98
CA ASP A 180 5.86 -8.84 17.31
C ASP A 180 5.08 -9.25 16.04
N TRP A 181 5.71 -10.13 15.26
CA TRP A 181 5.15 -10.67 14.03
C TRP A 181 3.84 -11.44 14.26
N GLN A 182 3.70 -12.10 15.42
CA GLN A 182 2.47 -12.83 15.73
C GLN A 182 1.31 -11.88 15.98
N ALA A 183 1.52 -10.79 16.71
CA ALA A 183 0.49 -9.78 16.91
C ALA A 183 0.04 -9.13 15.59
N LEU A 184 0.99 -8.89 14.68
CA LEU A 184 0.65 -8.42 13.33
C LEU A 184 -0.19 -9.45 12.57
N ALA A 185 0.17 -10.72 12.58
CA ALA A 185 -0.61 -11.79 11.94
C ALA A 185 -2.03 -11.89 12.52
N ASP A 186 -2.16 -11.76 13.84
CA ASP A 186 -3.45 -11.85 14.53
C ASP A 186 -4.39 -10.68 14.19
N ALA A 187 -3.83 -9.53 13.83
CA ALA A 187 -4.60 -8.36 13.40
C ALA A 187 -5.27 -8.54 12.02
N THR A 188 -4.83 -9.53 11.21
CA THR A 188 -5.33 -9.73 9.83
C THR A 188 -6.41 -10.81 9.69
N LYS A 189 -7.02 -11.21 10.78
CA LYS A 189 -8.07 -12.23 10.75
C LYS A 189 -9.33 -11.69 10.09
N THR A 190 -9.77 -12.36 9.03
CA THR A 190 -11.02 -12.02 8.32
C THR A 190 -12.08 -13.12 8.50
N SER A 191 -13.34 -12.81 8.21
CA SER A 191 -14.41 -13.80 8.23
C SER A 191 -14.33 -14.77 7.04
N ASN A 192 -13.71 -14.38 5.95
CA ASN A 192 -13.54 -15.17 4.74
C ASN A 192 -12.39 -14.66 3.86
N ALA A 193 -11.24 -15.32 3.97
CA ALA A 193 -10.05 -14.97 3.18
C ALA A 193 -10.21 -15.12 1.64
N ASN A 194 -11.25 -15.79 1.18
CA ASN A 194 -11.56 -15.91 -0.26
C ASN A 194 -12.38 -14.73 -0.81
N ASN A 195 -12.80 -13.83 0.04
CA ASN A 195 -13.59 -12.66 -0.35
C ASN A 195 -12.76 -11.39 -0.16
N ALA A 196 -12.30 -10.81 -1.26
CA ALA A 196 -11.45 -9.63 -1.24
C ALA A 196 -12.10 -8.42 -0.58
N SER A 197 -13.41 -8.19 -0.75
CA SER A 197 -14.13 -7.12 -0.04
C SER A 197 -14.01 -7.28 1.47
N LEU A 198 -14.25 -8.49 1.98
CA LEU A 198 -14.14 -8.74 3.43
C LEU A 198 -12.70 -8.65 3.94
N VAL A 199 -11.71 -8.96 3.12
CA VAL A 199 -10.31 -8.74 3.48
C VAL A 199 -10.03 -7.25 3.64
N VAL A 200 -10.43 -6.43 2.67
CA VAL A 200 -10.24 -4.97 2.72
C VAL A 200 -11.02 -4.34 3.88
N GLU A 201 -12.28 -4.73 4.07
CA GLU A 201 -13.15 -4.18 5.12
C GLU A 201 -12.71 -4.54 6.54
N ASN A 202 -12.09 -5.71 6.73
CA ASN A 202 -11.75 -6.23 8.06
C ASN A 202 -10.26 -6.19 8.40
N THR A 203 -9.44 -5.57 7.56
CA THR A 203 -8.01 -5.38 7.80
C THR A 203 -7.64 -3.91 7.60
N THR A 204 -6.41 -3.56 7.89
CA THR A 204 -5.82 -2.26 7.58
C THR A 204 -4.78 -2.46 6.48
N PRO A 205 -5.20 -2.50 5.20
CA PRO A 205 -4.28 -2.76 4.10
C PRO A 205 -3.29 -1.60 3.93
N PHE A 206 -2.10 -1.94 3.47
CA PHE A 206 -1.18 -0.93 2.94
C PHE A 206 -1.71 -0.42 1.60
N GLU A 207 -1.98 0.88 1.54
CA GLU A 207 -2.47 1.58 0.35
C GLU A 207 -1.51 2.72 0.01
N GLY A 208 -0.46 2.42 -0.72
CA GLY A 208 0.56 3.43 -1.03
C GLY A 208 1.64 2.90 -1.96
N VAL A 209 2.70 3.68 -2.08
CA VAL A 209 3.87 3.29 -2.85
C VAL A 209 5.03 3.06 -1.88
N PHE A 210 5.51 1.81 -1.82
CA PHE A 210 6.77 1.47 -1.18
C PHE A 210 7.82 1.22 -2.28
N ASN A 211 8.86 2.00 -2.28
CA ASN A 211 9.95 1.91 -3.22
C ASN A 211 11.26 1.63 -2.47
N GLY A 212 11.76 0.43 -2.61
CA GLY A 212 13.02 0.03 -2.00
C GLY A 212 14.25 0.67 -2.61
N ASP A 213 14.11 1.39 -3.73
CA ASP A 213 15.20 2.06 -4.46
C ASP A 213 16.44 1.17 -4.72
N ASN A 214 16.19 -0.12 -4.88
CA ASN A 214 17.16 -1.23 -5.03
C ASN A 214 17.97 -1.55 -3.77
N HIS A 215 17.59 -1.04 -2.61
CA HIS A 215 18.12 -1.44 -1.32
C HIS A 215 17.62 -2.81 -0.87
N LYS A 216 18.29 -3.33 0.15
CA LYS A 216 18.04 -4.66 0.70
C LYS A 216 17.43 -4.57 2.09
N ILE A 217 16.53 -5.50 2.36
CA ILE A 217 16.02 -5.78 3.70
C ILE A 217 16.47 -7.20 4.04
N THR A 218 17.36 -7.31 5.01
CA THR A 218 17.91 -8.59 5.51
C THR A 218 17.41 -8.90 6.92
N GLY A 219 17.61 -10.10 7.39
CA GLY A 219 17.21 -10.46 8.76
C GLY A 219 15.69 -10.54 8.98
N PHE A 220 14.89 -10.65 7.92
CA PHE A 220 13.45 -10.87 8.06
C PHE A 220 13.18 -12.32 8.48
N ASN A 221 13.11 -12.54 9.80
CA ASN A 221 13.01 -13.88 10.41
C ASN A 221 11.74 -14.04 11.25
N PRO A 222 10.54 -13.87 10.70
CA PRO A 222 9.31 -14.08 11.45
C PRO A 222 9.11 -15.56 11.80
N VAL A 223 8.53 -15.79 12.98
CA VAL A 223 8.01 -17.09 13.39
C VAL A 223 6.55 -16.90 13.79
N VAL A 224 5.62 -17.37 12.95
CA VAL A 224 4.19 -17.13 13.15
C VAL A 224 3.36 -18.39 12.99
N VAL A 225 2.25 -18.42 13.73
CA VAL A 225 1.23 -19.47 13.63
C VAL A 225 -0.08 -18.84 13.18
N LEU A 226 -0.52 -19.19 11.98
CA LEU A 226 -1.73 -18.67 11.38
C LEU A 226 -2.93 -19.55 11.72
N GLY A 227 -3.99 -18.93 12.21
CA GLY A 227 -5.30 -19.52 12.41
C GLY A 227 -6.22 -19.33 11.19
N ALA A 228 -7.53 -19.48 11.44
CA ALA A 228 -8.53 -19.40 10.39
C ALA A 228 -8.59 -18.03 9.72
N ASN A 229 -8.46 -18.02 8.40
CA ASN A 229 -8.59 -16.85 7.54
C ASN A 229 -7.59 -15.72 7.84
N GLN A 230 -6.42 -16.07 8.32
CA GLN A 230 -5.33 -15.10 8.49
C GLN A 230 -4.46 -15.02 7.24
N THR A 231 -3.86 -13.86 7.06
CA THR A 231 -2.87 -13.61 6.00
C THR A 231 -1.62 -13.01 6.61
N PHE A 232 -0.44 -13.35 6.07
CA PHE A 232 0.83 -12.90 6.61
C PHE A 232 1.89 -12.67 5.54
N GLY A 233 2.65 -11.59 5.71
CA GLY A 233 3.82 -11.20 4.93
C GLY A 233 4.48 -9.98 5.55
N LEU A 234 5.56 -9.49 4.98
CA LEU A 234 6.11 -8.20 5.40
C LEU A 234 5.01 -7.11 5.32
N PHE A 235 4.31 -7.05 4.22
CA PHE A 235 3.01 -6.38 4.09
C PHE A 235 1.91 -7.44 4.19
N GLN A 236 1.08 -7.35 5.20
CA GLN A 236 0.03 -8.36 5.43
C GLN A 236 -0.99 -8.35 4.29
N VAL A 237 -1.52 -7.17 4.01
CA VAL A 237 -2.44 -6.91 2.89
C VAL A 237 -1.95 -5.70 2.12
N ALA A 238 -1.79 -5.83 0.82
CA ALA A 238 -1.57 -4.73 -0.11
C ALA A 238 -2.85 -4.53 -0.93
N HIS A 239 -3.41 -3.32 -0.90
CA HIS A 239 -4.61 -2.95 -1.63
C HIS A 239 -4.41 -1.63 -2.35
N ASN A 240 -4.64 -1.58 -3.65
CA ASN A 240 -4.34 -0.41 -4.49
C ASN A 240 -2.90 0.11 -4.31
N ALA A 241 -1.97 -0.80 -3.97
CA ALA A 241 -0.61 -0.48 -3.59
C ALA A 241 0.40 -0.75 -4.71
N THR A 242 1.53 -0.07 -4.64
CA THR A 242 2.71 -0.39 -5.44
C THR A 242 3.88 -0.71 -4.52
N ILE A 243 4.46 -1.89 -4.66
CA ILE A 243 5.67 -2.32 -3.93
C ILE A 243 6.73 -2.66 -4.97
N LYS A 244 7.85 -1.95 -4.94
CA LYS A 244 8.83 -2.05 -6.04
C LYS A 244 10.28 -1.92 -5.60
N ASN A 245 11.19 -2.45 -6.45
CA ASN A 245 12.63 -2.22 -6.39
C ASN A 245 13.24 -2.57 -5.02
N VAL A 246 12.94 -3.73 -4.47
CA VAL A 246 13.43 -4.16 -3.16
C VAL A 246 13.93 -5.61 -3.19
N GLU A 247 15.00 -5.89 -2.46
CA GLU A 247 15.46 -7.23 -2.16
C GLU A 247 15.12 -7.56 -0.69
N LEU A 248 14.39 -8.65 -0.46
CA LEU A 248 14.01 -9.11 0.89
C LEU A 248 14.59 -10.49 1.15
N SER A 249 15.26 -10.67 2.29
CA SER A 249 15.85 -11.96 2.64
C SER A 249 15.81 -12.26 4.14
N GLY A 250 15.76 -13.55 4.45
CA GLY A 250 15.72 -14.05 5.82
C GLY A 250 15.18 -15.48 5.89
N THR A 251 14.73 -15.88 7.07
CA THR A 251 14.06 -17.17 7.30
C THR A 251 12.59 -16.95 7.61
N PHE A 252 11.74 -17.12 6.62
CA PHE A 252 10.30 -16.99 6.76
C PHE A 252 9.68 -18.28 7.29
N ASN A 253 9.38 -18.33 8.60
CA ASN A 253 8.83 -19.49 9.27
C ASN A 253 7.35 -19.30 9.60
N VAL A 254 6.48 -20.01 8.88
CA VAL A 254 5.03 -19.87 8.99
C VAL A 254 4.35 -21.22 9.11
N THR A 255 3.59 -21.40 10.17
CA THR A 255 2.74 -22.59 10.38
C THR A 255 1.27 -22.19 10.25
N ALA A 256 0.46 -22.99 9.55
CA ALA A 256 -0.98 -22.79 9.50
C ALA A 256 -1.74 -23.91 10.21
N THR A 257 -2.66 -23.52 11.09
CA THR A 257 -3.56 -24.44 11.80
C THR A 257 -4.94 -24.53 11.17
N ASP A 258 -5.25 -23.63 10.23
CA ASP A 258 -6.49 -23.58 9.45
C ASP A 258 -6.23 -22.98 8.07
N GLN A 259 -7.29 -22.54 7.37
CA GLN A 259 -7.15 -21.84 6.11
C GLN A 259 -6.40 -20.52 6.29
N ALA A 260 -5.30 -20.37 5.57
CA ALA A 260 -4.47 -19.17 5.63
C ALA A 260 -3.73 -18.94 4.31
N ASP A 261 -3.23 -17.72 4.14
CA ASP A 261 -2.41 -17.33 3.00
C ASP A 261 -1.16 -16.61 3.49
N ALA A 262 0.02 -16.93 2.95
CA ALA A 262 1.26 -16.30 3.36
C ALA A 262 2.21 -16.07 2.19
N GLY A 263 2.88 -14.93 2.18
CA GLY A 263 3.94 -14.62 1.21
C GLY A 263 5.05 -13.85 1.89
N MET A 264 6.30 -14.11 1.53
CA MET A 264 7.40 -13.47 2.25
C MET A 264 7.32 -11.95 2.18
N LEU A 265 6.90 -11.38 1.04
CA LEU A 265 6.69 -9.94 0.90
C LEU A 265 5.25 -9.53 1.18
N VAL A 266 4.26 -10.19 0.58
CA VAL A 266 2.85 -9.80 0.69
C VAL A 266 2.00 -11.02 1.03
N GLY A 267 1.24 -10.96 2.10
CA GLY A 267 0.29 -12.02 2.44
C GLY A 267 -0.83 -12.13 1.42
N THR A 268 -1.56 -11.03 1.22
CA THR A 268 -2.64 -10.89 0.22
C THR A 268 -2.49 -9.62 -0.60
N ALA A 269 -2.44 -9.74 -1.91
CA ALA A 269 -2.37 -8.62 -2.86
C ALA A 269 -3.70 -8.44 -3.60
N ILE A 270 -4.28 -7.26 -3.53
CA ILE A 270 -5.55 -6.88 -4.14
C ILE A 270 -5.34 -5.59 -4.94
N HIS A 271 -5.64 -5.58 -6.23
CA HIS A 271 -5.49 -4.43 -7.13
C HIS A 271 -4.12 -3.75 -7.05
N SER A 272 -3.08 -4.53 -6.78
CA SER A 272 -1.75 -4.00 -6.47
C SER A 272 -0.72 -4.36 -7.52
N THR A 273 0.34 -3.57 -7.60
CA THR A 273 1.50 -3.83 -8.46
C THR A 273 2.72 -4.15 -7.60
N ILE A 274 3.29 -5.32 -7.81
CA ILE A 274 4.54 -5.76 -7.19
C ILE A 274 5.57 -5.93 -8.30
N SER A 275 6.63 -5.13 -8.30
CA SER A 275 7.58 -5.14 -9.42
C SER A 275 9.05 -5.02 -9.01
N ASN A 276 9.93 -5.68 -9.78
CA ASN A 276 11.38 -5.65 -9.55
C ASN A 276 11.76 -6.02 -8.11
N VAL A 277 11.14 -7.08 -7.60
CA VAL A 277 11.36 -7.57 -6.23
C VAL A 277 12.22 -8.82 -6.28
N LYS A 278 13.18 -8.95 -5.37
CA LYS A 278 13.96 -10.17 -5.18
C LYS A 278 13.70 -10.75 -3.80
N ILE A 279 13.43 -12.04 -3.75
CA ILE A 279 13.22 -12.79 -2.52
C ILE A 279 14.36 -13.78 -2.35
N GLY A 280 15.05 -13.73 -1.21
CA GLY A 280 16.16 -14.61 -0.87
C GLY A 280 15.99 -15.28 0.49
N GLY A 281 16.95 -16.15 0.85
CA GLY A 281 16.95 -16.85 2.14
C GLY A 281 16.16 -18.16 2.12
N LYS A 282 15.32 -18.39 3.13
CA LYS A 282 14.63 -19.67 3.29
C LYS A 282 13.15 -19.47 3.67
N ILE A 283 12.30 -20.28 3.08
CA ILE A 283 10.88 -20.42 3.47
C ILE A 283 10.73 -21.77 4.16
N VAL A 284 10.37 -21.74 5.45
CA VAL A 284 10.08 -22.94 6.25
C VAL A 284 8.61 -22.90 6.61
N SER A 285 7.86 -23.93 6.23
CA SER A 285 6.44 -23.92 6.50
C SER A 285 5.89 -25.28 6.90
N ALA A 286 4.84 -25.24 7.71
CA ALA A 286 4.10 -26.42 8.09
C ALA A 286 2.59 -26.17 8.09
N GLY A 287 1.83 -27.16 7.64
CA GLY A 287 0.37 -27.18 7.73
C GLY A 287 -0.08 -28.30 8.66
N THR A 288 -1.01 -28.00 9.56
CA THR A 288 -1.43 -29.00 10.57
C THR A 288 -2.81 -29.57 10.32
N THR A 289 -3.62 -28.93 9.46
CA THR A 289 -5.04 -29.29 9.28
C THR A 289 -5.31 -29.91 7.92
N ALA A 290 -5.91 -31.08 7.89
CA ALA A 290 -6.40 -31.70 6.66
C ALA A 290 -7.53 -30.90 6.03
N SER A 291 -7.59 -30.88 4.70
CA SER A 291 -8.70 -30.31 3.92
C SER A 291 -8.91 -28.81 4.07
N LYS A 292 -7.89 -28.06 4.44
CA LYS A 292 -7.90 -26.59 4.44
C LYS A 292 -6.91 -26.04 3.44
N ARG A 293 -7.27 -24.94 2.77
CA ARG A 293 -6.33 -24.23 1.90
C ARG A 293 -5.28 -23.52 2.75
N PHE A 294 -4.03 -23.83 2.49
CA PHE A 294 -2.93 -23.03 2.97
C PHE A 294 -2.03 -22.72 1.78
N SER A 295 -2.08 -21.50 1.30
CA SER A 295 -1.30 -21.08 0.14
C SER A 295 -0.13 -20.19 0.53
N ILE A 296 1.05 -20.59 0.06
CA ILE A 296 2.29 -19.84 0.26
C ILE A 296 2.87 -19.45 -1.09
N GLY A 297 3.37 -18.22 -1.15
CA GLY A 297 4.20 -17.73 -2.26
C GLY A 297 5.52 -17.18 -1.77
N GLY A 298 6.53 -17.26 -2.60
CA GLY A 298 7.79 -16.56 -2.32
C GLY A 298 7.55 -15.05 -2.24
N VAL A 299 6.79 -14.49 -3.17
CA VAL A 299 6.40 -13.08 -3.16
C VAL A 299 5.05 -12.88 -2.48
N CYS A 300 4.01 -13.62 -2.87
CA CYS A 300 2.63 -13.37 -2.42
C CYS A 300 1.87 -14.67 -2.14
N GLY A 301 1.13 -14.73 -1.02
CA GLY A 301 0.28 -15.88 -0.68
C GLY A 301 -0.97 -15.97 -1.55
N TYR A 302 -1.72 -14.88 -1.64
CA TYR A 302 -2.98 -14.80 -2.37
C TYR A 302 -3.06 -13.52 -3.21
N ALA A 303 -3.37 -13.67 -4.47
CA ALA A 303 -3.52 -12.55 -5.40
C ALA A 303 -4.95 -12.48 -5.95
N TYR A 304 -5.52 -11.30 -5.92
CA TYR A 304 -6.88 -11.03 -6.35
C TYR A 304 -6.94 -9.84 -7.32
N ALA A 305 -7.79 -9.95 -8.32
CA ALA A 305 -8.14 -8.87 -9.23
C ALA A 305 -9.65 -8.86 -9.47
N GLY A 306 -10.19 -7.79 -10.04
CA GLY A 306 -11.60 -7.74 -10.42
C GLY A 306 -12.41 -6.73 -9.61
N VAL A 307 -13.67 -7.05 -9.34
CA VAL A 307 -14.61 -6.15 -8.68
C VAL A 307 -14.63 -6.41 -7.18
N ILE A 308 -14.38 -5.40 -6.38
CA ILE A 308 -14.59 -5.41 -4.93
C ILE A 308 -15.95 -4.79 -4.60
N SER A 309 -16.28 -3.66 -5.24
CA SER A 309 -17.56 -2.97 -5.11
C SER A 309 -18.01 -2.43 -6.46
N GLU A 310 -19.19 -1.81 -6.52
CA GLU A 310 -19.71 -1.21 -7.76
C GLU A 310 -18.78 -0.15 -8.37
N THR A 311 -17.95 0.48 -7.54
CA THR A 311 -17.04 1.57 -7.94
C THR A 311 -15.57 1.16 -7.92
N GLU A 312 -15.24 0.01 -7.37
CA GLU A 312 -13.86 -0.42 -7.19
C GLU A 312 -13.56 -1.68 -7.99
N VAL A 313 -12.75 -1.50 -9.03
CA VAL A 313 -12.35 -2.52 -9.99
C VAL A 313 -10.86 -2.35 -10.31
N GLY A 314 -10.09 -3.42 -10.24
CA GLY A 314 -8.64 -3.31 -10.45
C GLY A 314 -7.98 -4.57 -10.99
N LYS A 315 -6.69 -4.43 -11.23
CA LYS A 315 -5.79 -5.50 -11.68
C LYS A 315 -4.73 -5.74 -10.62
N THR A 316 -4.22 -6.97 -10.56
CA THR A 316 -3.03 -7.28 -9.75
C THR A 316 -1.91 -7.74 -10.67
N LEU A 317 -0.74 -7.13 -10.53
CA LEU A 317 0.41 -7.34 -11.38
C LEU A 317 1.64 -7.72 -10.57
N PHE A 318 2.29 -8.81 -10.97
CA PHE A 318 3.65 -9.16 -10.57
C PHE A 318 4.54 -9.06 -11.81
N GLU A 319 5.57 -8.21 -11.76
CA GLU A 319 6.45 -7.98 -12.90
C GLU A 319 7.93 -7.96 -12.50
N GLY A 320 8.75 -8.75 -13.19
CA GLY A 320 10.19 -8.75 -12.94
C GLY A 320 10.58 -9.26 -11.54
N CYS A 321 9.74 -10.05 -10.89
CA CYS A 321 10.04 -10.62 -9.59
C CYS A 321 10.94 -11.85 -9.71
N VAL A 322 11.93 -11.95 -8.81
CA VAL A 322 12.88 -13.07 -8.76
C VAL A 322 12.86 -13.71 -7.39
N VAL A 323 12.64 -15.02 -7.33
CA VAL A 323 12.68 -15.80 -6.09
C VAL A 323 13.89 -16.73 -6.10
N ASN A 324 14.78 -16.53 -5.14
CA ASN A 324 15.98 -17.34 -4.92
C ASN A 324 15.90 -18.14 -3.59
N ALA A 325 14.78 -18.03 -2.87
CA ALA A 325 14.63 -18.65 -1.56
C ALA A 325 14.50 -20.17 -1.68
N GLU A 326 15.24 -20.89 -0.83
CA GLU A 326 15.08 -22.34 -0.63
C GLU A 326 13.78 -22.62 0.15
N VAL A 327 13.05 -23.67 -0.22
CA VAL A 327 11.73 -23.95 0.36
C VAL A 327 11.70 -25.33 1.02
N GLU A 328 11.30 -25.34 2.30
CA GLU A 328 10.93 -26.54 3.04
C GLU A 328 9.47 -26.39 3.51
N PHE A 329 8.57 -27.23 3.01
CA PHE A 329 7.16 -27.13 3.38
C PHE A 329 6.55 -28.52 3.62
N ASP A 330 6.21 -28.84 4.89
CA ASP A 330 5.42 -30.02 5.24
C ASP A 330 3.95 -29.66 5.47
N GLY A 331 3.09 -30.04 4.54
CA GLY A 331 1.63 -29.85 4.64
C GLY A 331 0.94 -30.78 5.66
N GLY A 332 1.70 -31.56 6.41
CA GLY A 332 1.16 -32.51 7.41
C GLY A 332 0.23 -33.53 6.77
N THR A 333 -1.00 -33.59 7.24
CA THR A 333 -2.04 -34.48 6.70
C THR A 333 -2.80 -33.87 5.51
N ASN A 334 -2.53 -32.63 5.17
CA ASN A 334 -3.19 -31.93 4.06
C ASN A 334 -2.57 -32.26 2.70
N GLN A 335 -2.72 -33.53 2.31
CA GLN A 335 -2.19 -34.10 1.07
C GLN A 335 -3.22 -34.19 -0.06
N ALA A 336 -4.41 -33.61 0.15
CA ALA A 336 -5.44 -33.64 -0.88
C ALA A 336 -5.03 -32.82 -2.10
N ASN A 337 -5.36 -33.28 -3.28
CA ASN A 337 -5.09 -32.59 -4.53
C ASN A 337 -6.19 -31.57 -4.92
N GLY A 338 -7.16 -31.34 -4.04
CA GLY A 338 -8.28 -30.42 -4.23
C GLY A 338 -7.94 -28.95 -4.01
N ALA A 339 -8.94 -28.07 -4.08
CA ALA A 339 -8.81 -26.63 -3.81
C ALA A 339 -8.47 -26.33 -2.34
N THR A 340 -8.59 -27.31 -1.48
CA THR A 340 -8.35 -27.24 -0.01
C THR A 340 -7.01 -27.85 0.39
N SER A 341 -6.01 -27.89 -0.49
CA SER A 341 -4.70 -28.45 -0.16
C SER A 341 -3.71 -27.37 0.31
N ALA A 342 -2.67 -27.82 1.03
CA ALA A 342 -1.47 -27.03 1.19
C ALA A 342 -0.79 -26.88 -0.17
N MET A 343 -0.34 -25.65 -0.49
CA MET A 343 0.20 -25.33 -1.80
C MET A 343 1.29 -24.26 -1.75
N TYR A 344 2.25 -24.39 -2.65
CA TYR A 344 3.33 -23.43 -2.83
C TYR A 344 3.48 -23.04 -4.31
N GLY A 345 3.65 -21.74 -4.55
CA GLY A 345 4.10 -21.21 -5.83
C GLY A 345 5.22 -20.20 -5.63
N GLY A 346 6.30 -20.31 -6.38
CA GLY A 346 7.49 -19.47 -6.18
C GLY A 346 7.16 -17.98 -6.17
N ILE A 347 6.33 -17.51 -7.09
CA ILE A 347 5.85 -16.12 -7.09
C ILE A 347 4.57 -15.99 -6.26
N CYS A 348 3.55 -16.81 -6.54
CA CYS A 348 2.26 -16.69 -5.85
C CYS A 348 1.66 -18.06 -5.53
N GLY A 349 1.07 -18.20 -4.33
CA GLY A 349 0.41 -19.44 -3.94
C GLY A 349 -0.92 -19.66 -4.65
N PHE A 350 -1.79 -18.66 -4.66
CA PHE A 350 -3.12 -18.74 -5.25
C PHE A 350 -3.50 -17.43 -5.93
N ALA A 351 -3.97 -17.48 -7.16
CA ALA A 351 -4.39 -16.30 -7.91
C ALA A 351 -5.80 -16.49 -8.48
N THR A 352 -6.65 -15.45 -8.37
CA THR A 352 -8.02 -15.49 -8.87
C THR A 352 -8.61 -14.10 -9.14
N THR A 353 -9.64 -14.07 -9.98
CA THR A 353 -10.60 -12.99 -10.10
C THR A 353 -12.00 -13.56 -10.14
N PRO A 354 -13.03 -12.93 -9.55
CA PRO A 354 -14.41 -13.41 -9.69
C PRO A 354 -14.93 -13.20 -11.11
N ASN A 355 -14.33 -12.29 -11.86
CA ASN A 355 -14.81 -11.90 -13.19
C ASN A 355 -13.92 -12.51 -14.26
N ALA A 356 -14.58 -13.16 -15.21
CA ALA A 356 -13.92 -13.79 -16.34
C ALA A 356 -13.53 -12.83 -17.47
N ASP A 357 -13.76 -11.54 -17.32
CA ASP A 357 -13.53 -10.59 -18.39
C ASP A 357 -12.02 -10.28 -18.62
N ALA A 358 -11.72 -9.74 -19.80
CA ALA A 358 -10.35 -9.44 -20.20
C ALA A 358 -9.74 -8.24 -19.45
N ALA A 359 -10.58 -7.44 -18.79
CA ALA A 359 -10.15 -6.20 -18.14
C ALA A 359 -9.57 -6.42 -16.73
N HIS A 360 -9.98 -7.52 -16.07
CA HIS A 360 -9.68 -7.77 -14.67
C HIS A 360 -8.89 -9.07 -14.51
N LYS A 361 -7.58 -8.98 -14.52
CA LYS A 361 -6.68 -10.14 -14.49
C LYS A 361 -5.64 -10.00 -13.38
N VAL A 362 -5.29 -11.16 -12.80
CA VAL A 362 -4.00 -11.30 -12.12
C VAL A 362 -2.97 -11.65 -13.19
N THR A 363 -1.95 -10.83 -13.33
CA THR A 363 -0.87 -11.04 -14.30
C THR A 363 0.44 -11.29 -13.59
N ILE A 364 1.14 -12.35 -13.95
CA ILE A 364 2.51 -12.65 -13.52
C ILE A 364 3.35 -12.68 -14.79
N LYS A 365 4.25 -11.71 -14.95
CA LYS A 365 5.08 -11.61 -16.16
C LYS A 365 6.54 -11.28 -15.86
N ASN A 366 7.43 -11.73 -16.74
CA ASN A 366 8.88 -11.53 -16.60
C ASN A 366 9.42 -11.99 -15.24
N CYS A 367 8.80 -13.00 -14.62
CA CYS A 367 9.15 -13.48 -13.28
C CYS A 367 9.95 -14.78 -13.34
N VAL A 368 10.88 -14.93 -12.39
CA VAL A 368 11.79 -16.08 -12.35
C VAL A 368 11.80 -16.69 -10.95
N ASN A 369 11.71 -18.03 -10.88
CA ASN A 369 12.04 -18.78 -9.68
C ASN A 369 13.36 -19.53 -9.89
N ASN A 370 14.31 -19.33 -8.99
CA ASN A 370 15.58 -20.06 -8.92
C ASN A 370 15.68 -20.94 -7.67
N GLY A 371 14.75 -20.76 -6.72
CA GLY A 371 14.77 -21.47 -5.44
C GLY A 371 14.33 -22.93 -5.58
N ASN A 372 15.05 -23.84 -4.92
CA ASN A 372 14.70 -25.26 -4.87
C ASN A 372 13.59 -25.50 -3.84
N MET A 373 12.76 -26.48 -4.13
CA MET A 373 11.58 -26.82 -3.34
C MET A 373 11.66 -28.26 -2.82
N ASN A 374 11.87 -28.43 -1.51
CA ASN A 374 11.80 -29.73 -0.83
C ASN A 374 10.53 -29.78 0.02
N VAL A 375 9.49 -30.43 -0.49
CA VAL A 375 8.15 -30.26 0.06
C VAL A 375 7.37 -31.56 0.20
N LYS A 376 6.33 -31.51 1.03
CA LYS A 376 5.32 -32.58 1.19
C LYS A 376 3.93 -31.95 1.20
N ILE A 377 3.48 -31.50 0.02
CA ILE A 377 2.22 -30.74 -0.13
C ILE A 377 1.46 -31.16 -1.37
N GLY A 378 0.16 -30.89 -1.39
CA GLY A 378 -0.74 -31.30 -2.47
C GLY A 378 -0.53 -30.59 -3.80
N ARG A 379 0.05 -29.36 -3.79
CA ARG A 379 0.38 -28.60 -5.00
C ARG A 379 1.68 -27.84 -4.81
N CYS A 380 2.60 -28.01 -5.72
CA CYS A 380 3.87 -27.27 -5.72
C CYS A 380 4.28 -26.87 -7.13
N SER A 381 4.72 -25.64 -7.28
CA SER A 381 5.24 -25.11 -8.53
C SER A 381 6.24 -23.98 -8.32
N GLY A 382 7.09 -23.75 -9.29
CA GLY A 382 8.06 -22.68 -9.25
C GLY A 382 7.45 -21.28 -9.43
N ILE A 383 6.30 -21.15 -10.08
CA ILE A 383 5.69 -19.84 -10.34
C ILE A 383 4.36 -19.66 -9.60
N LEU A 384 3.34 -20.45 -9.90
CA LEU A 384 2.00 -20.28 -9.33
C LEU A 384 1.36 -21.63 -9.01
N ALA A 385 1.01 -21.89 -7.75
CA ALA A 385 0.40 -23.18 -7.42
C ALA A 385 -1.00 -23.35 -8.04
N THR A 386 -1.82 -22.31 -8.02
CA THR A 386 -3.18 -22.38 -8.58
C THR A 386 -3.56 -21.10 -9.33
N ALA A 387 -3.74 -21.22 -10.62
CA ALA A 387 -4.41 -20.24 -11.47
C ALA A 387 -5.91 -20.57 -11.51
N ASN A 388 -6.70 -19.96 -10.64
CA ASN A 388 -8.11 -20.35 -10.50
C ASN A 388 -8.99 -19.72 -11.58
N THR A 389 -9.03 -18.41 -11.68
CA THR A 389 -9.82 -17.71 -12.70
C THR A 389 -9.10 -16.45 -13.14
N GLY A 390 -9.10 -16.17 -14.44
CA GLY A 390 -8.63 -14.90 -14.97
C GLY A 390 -7.16 -14.59 -14.71
N VAL A 391 -6.27 -15.57 -14.87
CA VAL A 391 -4.83 -15.43 -14.61
C VAL A 391 -4.05 -15.46 -15.92
N ILE A 392 -3.07 -14.58 -16.05
CA ILE A 392 -2.11 -14.55 -17.16
C ILE A 392 -0.72 -14.86 -16.60
N LEU A 393 -0.07 -15.89 -17.13
CA LEU A 393 1.36 -16.14 -16.97
C LEU A 393 2.04 -15.84 -18.31
N GLU A 394 2.96 -14.88 -18.34
CA GLU A 394 3.67 -14.46 -19.56
C GLU A 394 5.16 -14.28 -19.28
N ASP A 395 6.01 -14.85 -20.13
CA ASP A 395 7.48 -14.71 -20.06
C ASP A 395 8.02 -15.12 -18.66
N VAL A 396 7.56 -16.26 -18.12
CA VAL A 396 7.98 -16.73 -16.80
C VAL A 396 8.90 -17.94 -16.90
N THR A 397 9.87 -18.00 -15.98
CA THR A 397 10.88 -19.07 -15.99
C THR A 397 11.01 -19.71 -14.61
N ASN A 398 10.97 -21.03 -14.55
CA ASN A 398 11.39 -21.79 -13.38
C ASN A 398 12.73 -22.45 -13.63
N ASN A 399 13.71 -22.19 -12.78
CA ASN A 399 15.03 -22.83 -12.77
C ASN A 399 15.21 -23.72 -11.53
N GLY A 400 14.36 -23.59 -10.51
CA GLY A 400 14.46 -24.33 -9.28
C GLY A 400 13.92 -25.75 -9.40
N ASP A 401 14.61 -26.70 -8.76
CA ASP A 401 14.21 -28.08 -8.69
C ASP A 401 13.10 -28.29 -7.67
N GLN A 402 12.19 -29.22 -7.95
CA GLN A 402 11.13 -29.63 -7.05
C GLN A 402 11.31 -31.08 -6.62
N VAL A 403 11.39 -31.31 -5.30
CA VAL A 403 11.28 -32.65 -4.69
C VAL A 403 10.02 -32.65 -3.83
N ASN A 404 9.07 -33.53 -4.13
CA ASN A 404 7.79 -33.59 -3.41
C ASN A 404 7.47 -35.00 -2.92
N ASN A 405 7.28 -35.13 -1.59
CA ASN A 405 6.98 -36.39 -0.91
C ASN A 405 5.49 -36.49 -0.55
N VAL A 406 4.60 -36.36 -1.54
CA VAL A 406 3.16 -36.54 -1.36
C VAL A 406 2.59 -37.56 -2.31
N ALA A 407 1.76 -38.49 -1.81
CA ALA A 407 1.25 -39.62 -2.62
C ALA A 407 0.25 -39.22 -3.71
N ASN A 408 -0.49 -38.13 -3.57
CA ASN A 408 -1.53 -37.69 -4.48
C ASN A 408 -1.41 -36.22 -4.90
N GLY A 409 -0.19 -35.72 -5.12
CA GLY A 409 0.05 -34.33 -5.48
C GLY A 409 -0.33 -33.99 -6.93
N ARG A 410 -0.64 -32.75 -7.18
CA ARG A 410 -0.59 -32.12 -8.50
C ARG A 410 0.68 -31.31 -8.60
N LEU A 411 1.60 -31.77 -9.42
CA LEU A 411 2.93 -31.24 -9.51
C LEU A 411 3.18 -30.71 -10.92
N GLY A 412 3.46 -29.41 -11.01
CA GLY A 412 3.79 -28.76 -12.27
C GLY A 412 4.81 -27.65 -12.00
N ASN A 413 5.91 -27.64 -12.71
CA ASN A 413 7.01 -26.73 -12.38
C ASN A 413 6.71 -25.25 -12.67
N ILE A 414 5.75 -24.93 -13.52
CA ILE A 414 5.28 -23.56 -13.74
C ILE A 414 3.96 -23.32 -13.00
N VAL A 415 2.96 -24.19 -13.17
CA VAL A 415 1.66 -24.08 -12.50
C VAL A 415 1.06 -25.44 -12.25
N CYS A 416 0.49 -25.68 -11.05
CA CYS A 416 -0.10 -26.98 -10.78
C CYS A 416 -1.49 -27.12 -11.36
N ASN A 417 -2.36 -26.13 -11.17
CA ASN A 417 -3.74 -26.19 -11.58
C ASN A 417 -4.16 -24.94 -12.34
N ILE A 418 -4.73 -25.14 -13.51
CA ILE A 418 -5.26 -24.07 -14.36
C ILE A 418 -6.76 -24.28 -14.49
N SER A 419 -7.53 -23.25 -14.19
CA SER A 419 -8.98 -23.28 -14.29
C SER A 419 -9.50 -22.28 -15.33
N TYR A 420 -10.48 -21.45 -15.02
CA TYR A 420 -11.21 -20.68 -16.00
C TYR A 420 -10.48 -19.43 -16.50
N TYR A 421 -10.54 -19.15 -17.80
CA TYR A 421 -10.11 -17.88 -18.42
C TYR A 421 -8.64 -17.52 -18.16
N CYS A 422 -7.79 -18.52 -18.04
CA CYS A 422 -6.34 -18.34 -17.86
C CYS A 422 -5.63 -18.39 -19.21
N THR A 423 -4.47 -17.73 -19.27
CA THR A 423 -3.58 -17.71 -20.43
C THR A 423 -2.15 -18.03 -19.98
N LEU A 424 -1.47 -18.90 -20.71
CA LEU A 424 -0.06 -19.19 -20.54
C LEU A 424 0.68 -18.85 -21.82
N LYS A 425 1.72 -18.02 -21.72
CA LYS A 425 2.53 -17.62 -22.87
C LYS A 425 4.00 -17.57 -22.51
N ASN A 426 4.86 -18.17 -23.34
CA ASN A 426 6.31 -18.18 -23.17
C ASN A 426 6.73 -18.63 -21.76
N CYS A 427 6.21 -19.76 -21.29
CA CYS A 427 6.52 -20.30 -19.97
C CYS A 427 7.62 -21.36 -20.10
N ILE A 428 8.75 -21.16 -19.42
CA ILE A 428 9.94 -22.01 -19.54
C ILE A 428 10.23 -22.70 -18.23
N ASN A 429 10.37 -24.02 -18.27
CA ASN A 429 10.87 -24.81 -17.13
C ASN A 429 12.23 -25.42 -17.44
N ASN A 430 13.21 -25.11 -16.60
CA ASN A 430 14.54 -25.72 -16.59
C ASN A 430 14.77 -26.64 -15.41
N GLY A 431 13.97 -26.52 -14.33
CA GLY A 431 14.14 -27.31 -13.10
C GLY A 431 13.56 -28.72 -13.20
N ASP A 432 14.18 -29.64 -12.47
CA ASP A 432 13.72 -31.03 -12.35
C ASP A 432 12.48 -31.12 -11.43
N LEU A 433 11.63 -32.12 -11.70
CA LEU A 433 10.50 -32.48 -10.85
C LEU A 433 10.66 -33.93 -10.38
N THR A 434 10.73 -34.14 -9.07
CA THR A 434 10.88 -35.47 -8.47
C THR A 434 9.74 -35.72 -7.46
N ALA A 435 8.89 -36.70 -7.74
CA ALA A 435 7.88 -37.21 -6.81
C ALA A 435 8.42 -38.47 -6.13
N VAL A 436 8.74 -38.37 -4.84
CA VAL A 436 9.45 -39.44 -4.07
C VAL A 436 8.54 -40.28 -3.18
N ALA A 437 7.23 -39.99 -3.12
CA ALA A 437 6.31 -40.77 -2.30
C ALA A 437 6.07 -42.16 -2.88
N ASP A 438 6.17 -43.20 -2.07
CA ASP A 438 5.81 -44.55 -2.45
C ASP A 438 4.34 -44.62 -2.94
N GLY A 439 4.13 -45.30 -4.07
CA GLY A 439 2.79 -45.44 -4.63
C GLY A 439 2.18 -44.11 -5.10
N TYR A 440 2.97 -43.17 -5.55
CA TYR A 440 2.51 -41.89 -6.09
C TYR A 440 1.41 -42.09 -7.14
N LYS A 441 0.24 -41.53 -6.90
CA LYS A 441 -0.96 -41.59 -7.77
C LYS A 441 -1.37 -40.24 -8.31
N GLY A 442 -0.53 -39.22 -8.11
CA GLY A 442 -0.80 -37.86 -8.54
C GLY A 442 -0.55 -37.60 -10.01
N THR A 443 -0.44 -36.35 -10.34
CA THR A 443 -0.14 -35.85 -11.71
C THR A 443 1.18 -35.09 -11.70
N ALA A 444 2.04 -35.34 -12.67
CA ALA A 444 3.34 -34.67 -12.79
C ALA A 444 3.58 -34.19 -14.23
N GLY A 445 3.70 -32.90 -14.43
CA GLY A 445 3.97 -32.26 -15.73
C GLY A 445 5.05 -31.21 -15.65
N GLY A 446 5.91 -31.14 -16.66
CA GLY A 446 7.01 -30.18 -16.68
C GLY A 446 6.55 -28.73 -16.61
N ILE A 447 5.43 -28.40 -17.21
CA ILE A 447 4.82 -27.06 -17.17
C ILE A 447 3.63 -27.04 -16.20
N PHE A 448 2.60 -27.87 -16.46
CA PHE A 448 1.42 -27.90 -15.58
C PHE A 448 0.93 -29.32 -15.26
N ALA A 449 0.30 -29.47 -14.09
CA ALA A 449 -0.28 -30.75 -13.71
C ALA A 449 -1.68 -30.96 -14.30
N LEU A 450 -2.55 -29.97 -14.23
CA LEU A 450 -3.93 -30.07 -14.69
C LEU A 450 -4.44 -28.77 -15.30
N ALA A 451 -4.92 -28.85 -16.53
CA ALA A 451 -5.80 -27.85 -17.12
C ALA A 451 -7.23 -28.44 -17.18
N GLY A 452 -8.06 -28.11 -16.19
CA GLY A 452 -9.28 -28.85 -15.88
C GLY A 452 -10.59 -28.22 -16.33
N ALA A 453 -10.62 -26.94 -16.68
CA ALA A 453 -11.86 -26.22 -16.95
C ALA A 453 -12.04 -25.84 -18.41
N ALA A 454 -13.30 -25.69 -18.83
CA ALA A 454 -13.66 -25.04 -20.08
C ALA A 454 -13.26 -23.55 -20.06
N ASN A 455 -13.03 -22.94 -21.22
CA ASN A 455 -12.77 -21.50 -21.38
C ASN A 455 -11.36 -21.00 -20.95
N ILE A 456 -10.34 -21.84 -20.94
CA ILE A 456 -8.96 -21.37 -20.95
C ILE A 456 -8.71 -20.69 -22.31
N THR A 457 -8.13 -19.48 -22.31
CA THR A 457 -8.09 -18.62 -23.49
C THR A 457 -6.99 -18.96 -24.49
N GLY A 458 -5.98 -19.74 -24.08
CA GLY A 458 -4.94 -20.25 -24.95
C GLY A 458 -3.62 -20.50 -24.21
N MET A 459 -2.79 -21.34 -24.84
CA MET A 459 -1.45 -21.66 -24.36
C MET A 459 -0.49 -21.59 -25.55
N GLU A 460 0.61 -20.86 -25.39
CA GLU A 460 1.61 -20.67 -26.45
C GLU A 460 3.01 -20.63 -25.89
N GLY A 461 3.99 -21.19 -26.61
CA GLY A 461 5.39 -21.08 -26.26
C GLY A 461 5.76 -21.76 -24.94
N LEU A 462 5.16 -22.91 -24.63
CA LEU A 462 5.46 -23.66 -23.42
C LEU A 462 6.69 -24.54 -23.66
N GLU A 463 7.75 -24.38 -22.84
CA GLU A 463 9.00 -25.09 -23.02
C GLU A 463 9.41 -25.82 -21.74
N ASN A 464 9.67 -27.12 -21.81
CA ASN A 464 10.22 -27.89 -20.70
C ASN A 464 11.55 -28.52 -21.07
N TYR A 465 12.55 -28.23 -20.27
CA TYR A 465 13.91 -28.80 -20.35
C TYR A 465 14.26 -29.64 -19.13
N GLY A 466 13.47 -29.56 -18.05
CA GLY A 466 13.69 -30.31 -16.81
C GLY A 466 13.29 -31.77 -16.92
N THR A 467 13.88 -32.59 -16.07
CA THR A 467 13.61 -34.03 -15.94
C THR A 467 12.45 -34.27 -14.99
N ILE A 468 11.61 -35.24 -15.30
CA ILE A 468 10.50 -35.67 -14.43
C ILE A 468 10.78 -37.07 -13.89
N LYS A 469 10.84 -37.21 -12.56
CA LYS A 469 11.08 -38.49 -11.88
C LYS A 469 9.89 -38.81 -10.98
N THR A 470 9.28 -39.99 -11.14
CA THR A 470 8.16 -40.43 -10.31
C THR A 470 8.36 -41.85 -9.82
N LEU A 471 7.89 -42.14 -8.60
CA LEU A 471 7.77 -43.50 -8.06
C LEU A 471 6.35 -44.04 -8.29
N ASN A 472 5.91 -44.14 -9.54
CA ASN A 472 4.57 -44.64 -9.85
C ASN A 472 4.47 -45.31 -11.19
N THR A 473 4.08 -46.57 -11.14
CA THR A 473 3.76 -47.42 -12.26
C THR A 473 2.31 -47.28 -12.74
N ALA A 474 1.40 -46.72 -11.94
CA ALA A 474 -0.04 -46.62 -12.23
C ALA A 474 -0.47 -45.27 -12.81
N GLY A 475 0.42 -44.26 -12.87
CA GLY A 475 0.08 -42.90 -13.22
C GLY A 475 -0.16 -42.69 -14.71
N LYS A 476 -1.43 -42.52 -15.08
CA LYS A 476 -1.84 -42.12 -16.42
C LYS A 476 -1.35 -40.73 -16.82
N TYR A 477 -0.84 -39.96 -15.87
CA TYR A 477 -0.70 -38.52 -16.01
C TYR A 477 0.70 -38.05 -15.60
N VAL A 478 1.69 -38.52 -16.35
CA VAL A 478 3.07 -38.02 -16.31
C VAL A 478 3.42 -37.58 -17.73
N GLY A 479 3.89 -36.35 -17.89
CA GLY A 479 4.20 -35.85 -19.22
C GLY A 479 5.23 -34.72 -19.24
N LEU A 480 6.00 -34.63 -20.30
CA LEU A 480 7.06 -33.62 -20.47
C LEU A 480 6.57 -32.17 -20.35
N LEU A 481 5.39 -31.88 -20.88
CA LEU A 481 4.81 -30.53 -20.82
C LEU A 481 3.69 -30.46 -19.77
N TRP A 482 2.74 -31.40 -19.83
CA TRP A 482 1.62 -31.44 -18.92
C TRP A 482 1.27 -32.86 -18.47
N ALA A 483 0.69 -32.98 -17.31
CA ALA A 483 0.19 -34.28 -16.90
C ALA A 483 -1.21 -34.55 -17.46
N ASN A 484 -2.12 -33.58 -17.38
CA ASN A 484 -3.50 -33.74 -17.84
C ASN A 484 -4.03 -32.45 -18.49
N HIS A 485 -4.16 -32.49 -19.80
CA HIS A 485 -4.79 -31.47 -20.64
C HIS A 485 -6.21 -31.91 -20.98
N ASN A 486 -7.14 -31.61 -20.09
CA ASN A 486 -8.49 -32.19 -20.13
C ASN A 486 -9.52 -31.39 -20.97
N ASN A 487 -9.09 -30.47 -21.81
CA ASN A 487 -9.97 -29.59 -22.60
C ASN A 487 -9.48 -29.39 -24.03
N THR A 488 -10.36 -28.81 -24.85
CA THR A 488 -10.09 -28.37 -26.21
C THR A 488 -9.41 -26.99 -26.24
N ILE A 489 -8.36 -26.82 -25.45
CA ILE A 489 -7.65 -25.54 -25.34
C ILE A 489 -6.63 -25.43 -26.48
N PRO A 490 -6.69 -24.38 -27.31
CA PRO A 490 -5.64 -24.16 -28.30
C PRO A 490 -4.27 -24.04 -27.64
N THR A 491 -3.37 -24.96 -28.00
CA THR A 491 -2.01 -25.00 -27.47
C THR A 491 -1.06 -25.12 -28.64
N THR A 492 -0.11 -24.20 -28.76
CA THR A 492 0.76 -24.10 -29.94
C THR A 492 2.18 -23.68 -29.60
N ASN A 493 3.10 -23.94 -30.53
CA ASN A 493 4.50 -23.50 -30.47
C ASN A 493 5.24 -23.99 -29.22
N CYS A 494 5.03 -25.24 -28.80
CA CYS A 494 5.63 -25.78 -27.57
C CYS A 494 6.89 -26.59 -27.85
N VAL A 495 7.79 -26.64 -26.85
CA VAL A 495 9.01 -27.44 -26.87
C VAL A 495 8.97 -28.48 -25.76
N ALA A 496 8.93 -29.75 -26.12
CA ALA A 496 9.11 -30.87 -25.22
C ALA A 496 10.56 -31.32 -25.22
N SER A 497 11.26 -31.16 -24.12
CA SER A 497 12.61 -31.67 -23.92
C SER A 497 12.70 -32.30 -22.53
N GLY A 498 13.87 -32.69 -22.06
CA GLY A 498 14.04 -33.36 -20.77
C GLY A 498 13.79 -34.88 -20.83
N ARG A 499 13.78 -35.50 -19.67
CA ARG A 499 13.67 -36.96 -19.53
C ARG A 499 12.51 -37.31 -18.59
N ILE A 500 11.98 -38.51 -18.73
CA ILE A 500 10.99 -39.07 -17.79
C ILE A 500 11.59 -40.35 -17.20
N PHE A 501 11.58 -40.46 -15.87
CA PHE A 501 11.90 -41.69 -15.15
C PHE A 501 10.68 -42.14 -14.33
N ILE A 502 10.33 -43.41 -14.46
CA ILE A 502 9.26 -44.05 -13.68
C ILE A 502 9.87 -45.23 -12.95
N ASP A 503 9.77 -45.26 -11.62
CA ASP A 503 10.39 -46.29 -10.76
C ASP A 503 11.92 -46.48 -11.02
N GLY A 504 12.60 -45.40 -11.32
CA GLY A 504 14.02 -45.38 -11.63
C GLY A 504 14.39 -45.79 -13.06
N ALA A 505 13.44 -46.29 -13.84
CA ALA A 505 13.68 -46.63 -15.24
C ALA A 505 13.40 -45.43 -16.16
N GLU A 506 14.32 -45.14 -17.03
CA GLU A 506 14.16 -44.09 -18.06
C GLU A 506 13.13 -44.54 -19.11
N VAL A 507 12.16 -43.67 -19.40
CA VAL A 507 11.18 -43.86 -20.45
C VAL A 507 11.84 -43.46 -21.77
N GLU A 508 11.86 -44.37 -22.76
CA GLU A 508 12.40 -44.08 -24.09
C GLU A 508 11.54 -43.02 -24.79
N ILE A 509 12.19 -41.90 -25.14
CA ILE A 509 11.57 -40.79 -25.87
C ILE A 509 12.42 -40.50 -27.11
N SER A 510 11.76 -40.45 -28.26
CA SER A 510 12.35 -40.20 -29.54
C SER A 510 11.44 -39.32 -30.39
N GLU A 511 11.93 -38.86 -31.52
CA GLU A 511 11.13 -38.11 -32.49
C GLU A 511 9.90 -38.88 -32.98
N ALA A 512 9.93 -40.20 -32.93
CA ALA A 512 8.82 -41.03 -33.36
C ALA A 512 7.69 -41.15 -32.29
N ASN A 513 7.97 -40.96 -30.99
CA ASN A 513 7.00 -41.22 -29.93
C ASN A 513 6.80 -40.06 -28.95
N TYR A 514 7.51 -38.94 -29.08
CA TYR A 514 7.48 -37.84 -28.09
C TYR A 514 6.06 -37.29 -27.85
N MET A 515 5.20 -37.26 -28.86
CA MET A 515 3.83 -36.77 -28.72
C MET A 515 3.01 -37.58 -27.69
N GLU A 516 3.31 -38.87 -27.54
CA GLU A 516 2.71 -39.72 -26.50
C GLU A 516 3.23 -39.38 -25.10
N LYS A 517 4.40 -38.74 -25.01
CA LYS A 517 5.10 -38.39 -23.77
C LYS A 517 4.98 -36.91 -23.40
N VAL A 518 4.40 -36.09 -24.28
CA VAL A 518 4.04 -34.69 -23.97
C VAL A 518 3.08 -34.62 -22.78
N GLY A 519 2.15 -35.56 -22.71
CA GLY A 519 1.17 -35.72 -21.64
C GLY A 519 -0.21 -36.11 -22.16
N TYR A 520 -1.12 -36.46 -21.25
CA TYR A 520 -2.47 -36.80 -21.64
C TYR A 520 -3.22 -35.61 -22.25
N MET A 521 -3.89 -35.84 -23.37
CA MET A 521 -4.72 -34.88 -24.09
C MET A 521 -6.09 -35.48 -24.33
N LYS A 522 -7.16 -34.79 -23.92
CA LYS A 522 -8.51 -35.19 -24.20
C LYS A 522 -8.85 -35.03 -25.68
N ASP A 523 -8.35 -33.99 -26.30
CA ASP A 523 -8.48 -33.69 -27.73
C ASP A 523 -7.11 -33.28 -28.31
N PRO A 524 -6.42 -34.22 -28.95
CA PRO A 524 -5.11 -33.91 -29.56
C PRO A 524 -5.18 -32.88 -30.69
N SER A 525 -6.33 -32.66 -31.32
CA SER A 525 -6.46 -31.73 -32.43
C SER A 525 -6.29 -30.25 -32.03
N CYS A 526 -6.45 -29.93 -30.75
CA CYS A 526 -6.23 -28.58 -30.22
C CYS A 526 -4.74 -28.25 -30.00
N VAL A 527 -3.84 -29.23 -30.11
CA VAL A 527 -2.41 -29.07 -29.87
C VAL A 527 -1.67 -29.09 -31.21
N THR A 528 -1.01 -27.99 -31.53
CA THR A 528 -0.32 -27.83 -32.81
C THR A 528 1.11 -27.32 -32.62
N ASN A 529 1.98 -27.64 -33.60
CA ASN A 529 3.38 -27.16 -33.61
C ASN A 529 4.14 -27.44 -32.32
N VAL A 530 4.04 -28.67 -31.80
CA VAL A 530 4.91 -29.14 -30.72
C VAL A 530 6.12 -29.80 -31.33
N ARG A 531 7.31 -29.43 -30.90
CA ARG A 531 8.55 -30.05 -31.31
C ARG A 531 9.25 -30.73 -30.13
N TRP A 532 9.89 -31.85 -30.43
CA TRP A 532 10.77 -32.49 -29.49
C TRP A 532 12.21 -32.00 -29.70
N VAL A 533 12.92 -31.79 -28.60
CA VAL A 533 14.35 -31.50 -28.61
C VAL A 533 15.03 -32.51 -27.71
N ALA A 534 15.98 -33.26 -28.24
CA ALA A 534 16.72 -34.22 -27.44
C ALA A 534 17.36 -33.53 -26.22
N PRO A 535 17.24 -34.08 -25.01
CA PRO A 535 17.86 -33.51 -23.81
C PRO A 535 19.39 -33.52 -24.00
N LYS A 536 20.04 -32.47 -23.51
CA LYS A 536 21.50 -32.33 -23.52
C LYS A 536 22.19 -33.28 -22.57
#